data_8a51eeac7340a51077e28d5219bd884b
#
_entry.id   8a51eeac7340a51077e28d5219bd884b
#
_cell.length_a   1.000
_cell.length_b   1.000
_cell.length_c   1.000
_cell.angle_alpha   90.00
_cell.angle_beta   90.00
_cell.angle_gamma   90.00
#
_symmetry.space_group_name_H-M   'P 1'
#
loop_
_entity.id
_entity.type
_entity.pdbx_description
1 polymer ?
#
loop_
_entity_poly.entity_id
_entity_poly.type
_entity_poly.pdbx_seq_one_letter_code
_entity_poly.pdbx_strand_id
1 'polypeptide(L)'
;MAKAVGIDLGTTNSVVSAMEGGEPTVIANAEGDRTTPSIVGFSKNGEVLTGEVAKRQAVTNPDRTLASVKRHVGTNWTVEIDDKSYAPQEIAARVLQKLKRDAEQYLGDQVTEAVITVPAYFDDAQRTATKEAGQIAGLEVLRIINEPTAAALAYGLDREAEDQTILVFDLGGGTFDVSVLEIGDGVFEVKSTAGDTQLGGDDWDERVIDWLADSFKGDHGVDLKADPMALQRLKEAGEQAKKDSSSKQTTQINLPFITATDSGPLHLDYELSRAKFQEITADLVDRCRAPFQQA
;
A
#
# COMPACT_ATOMS: atom_id res chain seq x y z
N MET A 1 18.40 -15.25 -21.30
CA MET A 1 17.43 -16.22 -20.73
C MET A 1 16.36 -15.39 -20.01
N ALA A 2 15.10 -15.79 -20.14
CA ALA A 2 14.02 -15.16 -19.39
C ALA A 2 14.36 -15.16 -17.89
N LYS A 3 14.10 -14.04 -17.20
CA LYS A 3 14.41 -13.91 -15.79
C LYS A 3 13.13 -13.91 -14.97
N ALA A 4 13.20 -14.59 -13.82
CA ALA A 4 12.16 -14.55 -12.80
C ALA A 4 12.47 -13.46 -11.78
N VAL A 5 11.43 -12.79 -11.27
CA VAL A 5 11.52 -11.78 -10.23
C VAL A 5 10.62 -12.12 -9.04
N GLY A 6 11.00 -11.65 -7.86
CA GLY A 6 10.13 -11.62 -6.70
C GLY A 6 9.43 -10.26 -6.62
N ILE A 7 8.13 -10.26 -6.42
CA ILE A 7 7.33 -9.03 -6.29
C ILE A 7 6.57 -9.06 -4.97
N ASP A 8 6.77 -8.04 -4.16
CA ASP A 8 5.88 -7.70 -3.07
C ASP A 8 4.87 -6.67 -3.57
N LEU A 9 3.62 -7.10 -3.77
CA LEU A 9 2.53 -6.26 -4.26
C LEU A 9 1.76 -5.66 -3.07
N GLY A 10 2.32 -4.63 -2.45
CA GLY A 10 1.74 -4.00 -1.26
C GLY A 10 0.56 -3.07 -1.58
N THR A 11 -0.26 -2.77 -0.56
CA THR A 11 -1.40 -1.83 -0.68
C THR A 11 -0.94 -0.42 -0.99
N THR A 12 0.09 0.05 -0.28
CA THR A 12 0.61 1.43 -0.41
C THR A 12 1.82 1.49 -1.31
N ASN A 13 2.77 0.57 -1.14
CA ASN A 13 4.01 0.49 -1.91
C ASN A 13 4.27 -0.95 -2.35
N SER A 14 4.87 -1.09 -3.51
CA SER A 14 5.31 -2.38 -4.06
C SER A 14 6.81 -2.40 -4.28
N VAL A 15 7.38 -3.60 -4.25
CA VAL A 15 8.83 -3.83 -4.42
C VAL A 15 9.05 -4.94 -5.43
N VAL A 16 10.11 -4.83 -6.22
CA VAL A 16 10.59 -5.90 -7.11
C VAL A 16 12.04 -6.25 -6.78
N SER A 17 12.35 -7.54 -6.83
CA SER A 17 13.69 -8.06 -6.57
C SER A 17 14.05 -9.16 -7.57
N ALA A 18 15.35 -9.35 -7.78
CA ALA A 18 15.89 -10.45 -8.58
C ALA A 18 17.05 -11.13 -7.84
N MET A 19 17.35 -12.35 -8.24
CA MET A 19 18.54 -13.07 -7.77
C MET A 19 19.75 -12.62 -8.57
N GLU A 20 20.76 -12.06 -7.88
CA GLU A 20 22.04 -11.68 -8.48
C GLU A 20 23.19 -12.30 -7.68
N GLY A 21 24.04 -13.07 -8.37
CA GLY A 21 25.15 -13.75 -7.71
C GLY A 21 24.75 -14.76 -6.62
N GLY A 22 23.51 -15.21 -6.60
CA GLY A 22 22.98 -16.11 -5.56
C GLY A 22 22.31 -15.41 -4.38
N GLU A 23 22.30 -14.08 -4.36
CA GLU A 23 21.66 -13.28 -3.29
C GLU A 23 20.48 -12.46 -3.86
N PRO A 24 19.41 -12.24 -3.07
CA PRO A 24 18.30 -11.39 -3.49
C PRO A 24 18.70 -9.92 -3.48
N THR A 25 18.46 -9.24 -4.59
CA THR A 25 18.72 -7.80 -4.74
C THR A 25 17.42 -7.07 -5.03
N VAL A 26 17.10 -6.06 -4.21
CA VAL A 26 15.96 -5.16 -4.48
C VAL A 26 16.33 -4.21 -5.60
N ILE A 27 15.51 -4.20 -6.65
CA ILE A 27 15.71 -3.37 -7.83
C ILE A 27 15.14 -1.98 -7.57
N ALA A 28 15.94 -0.95 -7.80
CA ALA A 28 15.46 0.43 -7.79
C ALA A 28 14.58 0.71 -9.03
N ASN A 29 13.51 1.46 -8.84
CA ASN A 29 12.65 1.90 -9.93
C ASN A 29 13.33 2.98 -10.80
N ALA A 30 12.67 3.39 -11.87
CA ALA A 30 13.18 4.42 -12.79
C ALA A 30 13.40 5.79 -12.11
N GLU A 31 12.72 6.04 -10.99
CA GLU A 31 12.85 7.24 -10.18
C GLU A 31 14.01 7.17 -9.17
N GLY A 32 14.65 6.01 -9.02
CA GLY A 32 15.80 5.76 -8.12
C GLY A 32 15.43 5.22 -6.75
N ASP A 33 14.13 5.00 -6.47
CA ASP A 33 13.64 4.51 -5.20
C ASP A 33 13.53 2.97 -5.19
N ARG A 34 13.71 2.36 -4.03
CA ARG A 34 13.55 0.90 -3.84
C ARG A 34 12.10 0.46 -3.69
N THR A 35 11.19 1.40 -3.47
CA THR A 35 9.75 1.16 -3.37
C THR A 35 9.01 1.96 -4.43
N THR A 36 7.97 1.38 -5.00
CA THR A 36 7.12 2.04 -5.99
C THR A 36 5.72 2.23 -5.39
N PRO A 37 5.18 3.45 -5.31
CA PRO A 37 3.80 3.65 -4.86
C PRO A 37 2.82 2.81 -5.68
N SER A 38 1.93 2.09 -5.00
CA SER A 38 0.87 1.28 -5.63
C SER A 38 -0.30 2.17 -6.08
N ILE A 39 0.02 3.20 -6.85
CA ILE A 39 -0.91 4.24 -7.32
C ILE A 39 -0.95 4.24 -8.83
N VAL A 40 -2.17 4.31 -9.40
CA VAL A 40 -2.41 4.38 -10.84
C VAL A 40 -3.26 5.61 -11.15
N GLY A 41 -2.79 6.43 -12.07
CA GLY A 41 -3.49 7.63 -12.52
C GLY A 41 -3.82 7.56 -14.01
N PHE A 42 -4.98 8.07 -14.37
CA PHE A 42 -5.42 8.20 -15.76
C PHE A 42 -5.42 9.67 -16.15
N SER A 43 -4.48 10.06 -16.99
CA SER A 43 -4.39 11.45 -17.45
C SER A 43 -5.54 11.81 -18.40
N LYS A 44 -5.81 13.10 -18.58
CA LYS A 44 -6.88 13.59 -19.46
C LYS A 44 -6.65 13.25 -20.95
N ASN A 45 -5.41 13.00 -21.35
CA ASN A 45 -5.04 12.59 -22.70
C ASN A 45 -4.98 11.07 -22.90
N GLY A 46 -5.48 10.30 -21.92
CA GLY A 46 -5.60 8.83 -22.01
C GLY A 46 -4.33 8.06 -21.66
N GLU A 47 -3.29 8.72 -21.17
CA GLU A 47 -2.07 8.07 -20.68
C GLU A 47 -2.31 7.48 -19.28
N VAL A 48 -1.80 6.27 -19.06
CA VAL A 48 -1.83 5.62 -17.73
C VAL A 48 -0.49 5.84 -17.04
N LEU A 49 -0.53 6.53 -15.92
CA LEU A 49 0.61 6.82 -15.06
C LEU A 49 0.61 5.84 -13.88
N THR A 50 1.79 5.44 -13.41
CA THR A 50 1.90 4.47 -12.31
C THR A 50 3.06 4.85 -11.39
N GLY A 51 2.89 4.64 -10.09
CA GLY A 51 3.92 4.91 -9.10
C GLY A 51 4.01 6.37 -8.73
N GLU A 52 5.21 6.87 -8.56
CA GLU A 52 5.48 8.23 -8.09
C GLU A 52 4.90 9.30 -9.02
N VAL A 53 4.93 9.07 -10.33
CA VAL A 53 4.35 10.01 -11.33
C VAL A 53 2.84 10.13 -11.15
N ALA A 54 2.14 9.00 -10.88
CA ALA A 54 0.71 9.00 -10.57
C ALA A 54 0.44 9.72 -9.24
N LYS A 55 1.26 9.45 -8.21
CA LYS A 55 1.14 10.10 -6.90
C LYS A 55 1.24 11.62 -7.00
N ARG A 56 2.21 12.14 -7.75
CA ARG A 56 2.43 13.60 -7.91
C ARG A 56 1.28 14.34 -8.57
N GLN A 57 0.53 13.69 -9.45
CA GLN A 57 -0.63 14.31 -10.09
C GLN A 57 -1.93 14.20 -9.28
N ALA A 58 -1.96 13.42 -8.19
CA ALA A 58 -3.17 13.10 -7.45
C ALA A 58 -3.95 14.37 -7.01
N VAL A 59 -3.25 15.41 -6.56
CA VAL A 59 -3.88 16.69 -6.14
C VAL A 59 -4.65 17.36 -7.28
N THR A 60 -4.11 17.32 -8.49
CA THR A 60 -4.71 17.99 -9.67
C THR A 60 -5.65 17.10 -10.48
N ASN A 61 -5.67 15.80 -10.16
CA ASN A 61 -6.46 14.79 -10.86
C ASN A 61 -6.97 13.69 -9.89
N PRO A 62 -7.61 14.08 -8.76
CA PRO A 62 -7.96 13.13 -7.70
C PRO A 62 -8.97 12.07 -8.16
N ASP A 63 -9.98 12.43 -8.94
CA ASP A 63 -11.04 11.51 -9.40
C ASP A 63 -10.54 10.41 -10.35
N ARG A 64 -9.34 10.60 -10.90
CA ARG A 64 -8.74 9.69 -11.87
C ARG A 64 -7.42 9.10 -11.37
N THR A 65 -7.14 9.23 -10.06
CA THR A 65 -5.96 8.67 -9.41
C THR A 65 -6.39 7.70 -8.32
N LEU A 66 -6.02 6.44 -8.50
CA LEU A 66 -6.46 5.32 -7.68
C LEU A 66 -5.33 4.84 -6.79
N ALA A 67 -5.59 4.79 -5.50
CA ALA A 67 -4.70 4.25 -4.47
C ALA A 67 -5.39 3.12 -3.72
N SER A 68 -4.62 2.30 -3.00
CA SER A 68 -5.11 1.24 -2.10
C SER A 68 -6.05 0.21 -2.75
N VAL A 69 -5.94 0.01 -4.07
CA VAL A 69 -6.81 -0.89 -4.85
C VAL A 69 -6.70 -2.34 -4.38
N LYS A 70 -5.60 -2.73 -3.75
CA LYS A 70 -5.42 -4.07 -3.16
C LYS A 70 -6.54 -4.45 -2.18
N ARG A 71 -7.14 -3.48 -1.48
CA ARG A 71 -8.29 -3.69 -0.59
C ARG A 71 -9.57 -4.18 -1.31
N HIS A 72 -9.63 -4.02 -2.62
CA HIS A 72 -10.78 -4.40 -3.45
C HIS A 72 -10.53 -5.67 -4.28
N VAL A 73 -9.31 -6.18 -4.30
CA VAL A 73 -8.95 -7.40 -5.04
C VAL A 73 -9.79 -8.58 -4.54
N GLY A 74 -10.33 -9.35 -5.48
CA GLY A 74 -11.21 -10.49 -5.17
C GLY A 74 -12.68 -10.10 -4.90
N THR A 75 -13.06 -8.84 -5.02
CA THR A 75 -14.45 -8.36 -4.87
C THR A 75 -15.06 -7.93 -6.20
N ASN A 76 -16.36 -7.59 -6.18
CA ASN A 76 -17.08 -7.06 -7.35
C ASN A 76 -16.91 -5.54 -7.52
N TRP A 77 -15.95 -4.91 -6.83
CA TRP A 77 -15.68 -3.50 -6.97
C TRP A 77 -15.17 -3.19 -8.39
N THR A 78 -15.64 -2.08 -8.94
CA THR A 78 -15.18 -1.55 -10.22
C THR A 78 -15.05 -0.03 -10.15
N VAL A 79 -14.24 0.53 -11.03
CA VAL A 79 -14.12 1.98 -11.20
C VAL A 79 -14.32 2.35 -12.66
N GLU A 80 -15.12 3.39 -12.90
CA GLU A 80 -15.38 3.92 -14.24
C GLU A 80 -14.40 5.05 -14.56
N ILE A 81 -13.63 4.90 -15.63
CA ILE A 81 -12.73 5.93 -16.15
C ILE A 81 -12.92 6.02 -17.67
N ASP A 82 -13.33 7.19 -18.21
CA ASP A 82 -13.53 7.42 -19.65
C ASP A 82 -14.43 6.33 -20.30
N ASP A 83 -15.60 6.12 -19.74
CA ASP A 83 -16.59 5.13 -20.20
C ASP A 83 -16.08 3.67 -20.21
N LYS A 84 -14.99 3.38 -19.50
CA LYS A 84 -14.47 2.03 -19.28
C LYS A 84 -14.55 1.67 -17.82
N SER A 85 -15.06 0.46 -17.56
CA SER A 85 -15.06 -0.13 -16.23
C SER A 85 -13.80 -0.97 -16.04
N TYR A 86 -13.10 -0.75 -14.93
CA TYR A 86 -11.89 -1.48 -14.57
C TYR A 86 -12.12 -2.26 -13.29
N ALA A 87 -11.76 -3.54 -13.31
CA ALA A 87 -11.71 -4.39 -12.12
C ALA A 87 -10.41 -4.14 -11.32
N PRO A 88 -10.38 -4.49 -10.02
CA PRO A 88 -9.20 -4.27 -9.18
C PRO A 88 -7.92 -4.89 -9.73
N GLN A 89 -8.00 -6.12 -10.28
CA GLN A 89 -6.85 -6.82 -10.84
C GLN A 89 -6.29 -6.13 -12.10
N GLU A 90 -7.11 -5.42 -12.87
CA GLU A 90 -6.65 -4.65 -14.03
C GLU A 90 -5.84 -3.41 -13.61
N ILE A 91 -6.25 -2.78 -12.50
CA ILE A 91 -5.51 -1.65 -11.91
C ILE A 91 -4.22 -2.16 -11.26
N ALA A 92 -4.28 -3.24 -10.47
CA ALA A 92 -3.09 -3.87 -9.89
C ALA A 92 -2.08 -4.30 -10.98
N ALA A 93 -2.56 -4.78 -12.11
CA ALA A 93 -1.72 -5.12 -13.25
C ALA A 93 -0.89 -3.95 -13.79
N ARG A 94 -1.37 -2.69 -13.68
CA ARG A 94 -0.59 -1.51 -14.07
C ARG A 94 0.63 -1.31 -13.17
N VAL A 95 0.48 -1.59 -11.86
CA VAL A 95 1.61 -1.57 -10.93
C VAL A 95 2.61 -2.65 -11.28
N LEU A 96 2.15 -3.89 -11.52
CA LEU A 96 3.00 -5.00 -11.93
C LEU A 96 3.71 -4.74 -13.25
N GLN A 97 3.05 -4.11 -14.24
CA GLN A 97 3.66 -3.69 -15.49
C GLN A 97 4.77 -2.65 -15.30
N LYS A 98 4.62 -1.71 -14.36
CA LYS A 98 5.67 -0.75 -14.00
C LYS A 98 6.87 -1.48 -13.41
N LEU A 99 6.65 -2.35 -12.39
CA LEU A 99 7.71 -3.11 -11.75
C LEU A 99 8.46 -4.01 -12.73
N LYS A 100 7.72 -4.65 -13.65
CA LYS A 100 8.30 -5.45 -14.74
C LYS A 100 9.22 -4.60 -15.61
N ARG A 101 8.76 -3.45 -16.10
CA ARG A 101 9.58 -2.56 -16.95
C ARG A 101 10.83 -2.06 -16.23
N ASP A 102 10.69 -1.67 -14.96
CA ASP A 102 11.83 -1.21 -14.16
C ASP A 102 12.86 -2.34 -13.97
N ALA A 103 12.38 -3.57 -13.72
CA ALA A 103 13.24 -4.74 -13.60
C ALA A 103 13.92 -5.09 -14.94
N GLU A 104 13.22 -5.03 -16.06
CA GLU A 104 13.78 -5.26 -17.40
C GLU A 104 14.86 -4.22 -17.73
N GLN A 105 14.63 -2.95 -17.38
CA GLN A 105 15.60 -1.88 -17.57
C GLN A 105 16.86 -2.09 -16.72
N TYR A 106 16.70 -2.47 -15.46
CA TYR A 106 17.81 -2.73 -14.56
C TYR A 106 18.64 -3.96 -14.98
N LEU A 107 17.95 -5.06 -15.32
CA LEU A 107 18.59 -6.35 -15.63
C LEU A 107 19.15 -6.42 -17.06
N GLY A 108 18.72 -5.50 -17.95
CA GLY A 108 19.06 -5.51 -19.37
C GLY A 108 18.53 -6.76 -20.12
N ASP A 109 17.48 -7.41 -19.61
CA ASP A 109 16.92 -8.65 -20.14
C ASP A 109 15.39 -8.65 -19.91
N GLN A 110 14.67 -9.52 -20.63
CA GLN A 110 13.23 -9.66 -20.46
C GLN A 110 12.88 -10.38 -19.14
N VAL A 111 11.85 -9.89 -18.48
CA VAL A 111 11.24 -10.49 -17.28
C VAL A 111 9.91 -11.09 -17.68
N THR A 112 9.82 -12.42 -17.64
CA THR A 112 8.61 -13.16 -18.06
C THR A 112 7.95 -13.92 -16.93
N GLU A 113 8.64 -14.13 -15.81
CA GLU A 113 8.21 -14.96 -14.71
C GLU A 113 8.25 -14.17 -13.40
N ALA A 114 7.30 -14.43 -12.50
CA ALA A 114 7.27 -13.82 -11.18
C ALA A 114 6.77 -14.76 -10.07
N VAL A 115 7.32 -14.55 -8.87
CA VAL A 115 6.70 -14.97 -7.60
C VAL A 115 6.11 -13.72 -6.97
N ILE A 116 4.83 -13.75 -6.59
CA ILE A 116 4.12 -12.58 -6.05
C ILE A 116 3.63 -12.90 -4.64
N THR A 117 3.82 -11.94 -3.70
CA THR A 117 3.34 -12.10 -2.33
C THR A 117 1.89 -11.67 -2.17
N VAL A 118 1.21 -12.28 -1.20
CA VAL A 118 -0.13 -11.91 -0.75
C VAL A 118 -0.22 -12.02 0.77
N PRO A 119 -1.10 -11.26 1.44
CA PRO A 119 -1.43 -11.47 2.84
C PRO A 119 -1.80 -12.92 3.13
N ALA A 120 -1.38 -13.44 4.29
CA ALA A 120 -1.66 -14.83 4.64
C ALA A 120 -3.16 -15.09 4.81
N TYR A 121 -3.92 -14.07 5.21
CA TYR A 121 -5.36 -14.11 5.43
C TYR A 121 -6.21 -13.92 4.15
N PHE A 122 -5.57 -13.73 2.98
CA PHE A 122 -6.29 -13.66 1.70
C PHE A 122 -6.99 -14.98 1.37
N ASP A 123 -8.25 -14.88 0.96
CA ASP A 123 -9.03 -15.99 0.44
C ASP A 123 -8.65 -16.40 -1.01
N ASP A 124 -9.26 -17.47 -1.51
CA ASP A 124 -8.98 -17.99 -2.83
C ASP A 124 -9.35 -17.02 -3.96
N ALA A 125 -10.40 -16.20 -3.80
CA ALA A 125 -10.79 -15.21 -4.78
C ALA A 125 -9.74 -14.09 -4.89
N GLN A 126 -9.23 -13.62 -3.76
CA GLN A 126 -8.19 -12.59 -3.70
C GLN A 126 -6.85 -13.09 -4.26
N ARG A 127 -6.47 -14.36 -3.96
CA ARG A 127 -5.27 -15.01 -4.52
C ARG A 127 -5.39 -15.20 -6.03
N THR A 128 -6.55 -15.64 -6.51
CA THR A 128 -6.84 -15.80 -7.94
C THR A 128 -6.75 -14.47 -8.67
N ALA A 129 -7.40 -13.43 -8.17
CA ALA A 129 -7.36 -12.10 -8.76
C ALA A 129 -5.94 -11.49 -8.76
N THR A 130 -5.12 -11.77 -7.73
CA THR A 130 -3.70 -11.37 -7.73
C THR A 130 -2.90 -12.11 -8.82
N LYS A 131 -3.15 -13.40 -9.02
CA LYS A 131 -2.54 -14.17 -10.11
C LYS A 131 -2.97 -13.65 -11.48
N GLU A 132 -4.26 -13.33 -11.66
CA GLU A 132 -4.79 -12.71 -12.89
C GLU A 132 -4.13 -11.35 -13.17
N ALA A 133 -3.92 -10.52 -12.16
CA ALA A 133 -3.20 -9.25 -12.30
C ALA A 133 -1.79 -9.47 -12.86
N GLY A 134 -1.07 -10.50 -12.39
CA GLY A 134 0.23 -10.91 -12.94
C GLY A 134 0.15 -11.31 -14.41
N GLN A 135 -0.84 -12.11 -14.78
CA GLN A 135 -1.06 -12.54 -16.16
C GLN A 135 -1.43 -11.36 -17.09
N ILE A 136 -2.28 -10.45 -16.64
CA ILE A 136 -2.61 -9.20 -17.37
C ILE A 136 -1.37 -8.34 -17.55
N ALA A 137 -0.46 -8.34 -16.60
CA ALA A 137 0.82 -7.63 -16.68
C ALA A 137 1.83 -8.31 -17.66
N GLY A 138 1.50 -9.48 -18.18
CA GLY A 138 2.37 -10.25 -19.07
C GLY A 138 3.46 -11.00 -18.32
N LEU A 139 3.13 -11.51 -17.13
CA LEU A 139 3.99 -12.34 -16.29
C LEU A 139 3.38 -13.75 -16.16
N GLU A 140 4.21 -14.77 -16.30
CA GLU A 140 3.88 -16.09 -15.81
C GLU A 140 4.07 -16.11 -14.29
N VAL A 141 2.98 -16.26 -13.55
CA VAL A 141 3.01 -16.29 -12.08
C VAL A 141 3.35 -17.71 -11.65
N LEU A 142 4.63 -17.94 -11.34
CA LEU A 142 5.17 -19.24 -10.93
C LEU A 142 4.56 -19.69 -9.60
N ARG A 143 4.39 -18.73 -8.66
CA ARG A 143 3.83 -18.99 -7.34
C ARG A 143 3.27 -17.72 -6.71
N ILE A 144 2.19 -17.89 -5.95
CA ILE A 144 1.73 -16.94 -4.95
C ILE A 144 2.23 -17.45 -3.59
N ILE A 145 2.91 -16.60 -2.81
CA ILE A 145 3.41 -16.93 -1.47
C ILE A 145 2.85 -15.97 -0.42
N ASN A 146 2.77 -16.42 0.81
CA ASN A 146 2.30 -15.58 1.91
C ASN A 146 3.37 -14.55 2.32
N GLU A 147 2.98 -13.31 2.54
CA GLU A 147 3.86 -12.24 3.01
C GLU A 147 4.65 -12.59 4.28
N PRO A 148 4.04 -13.18 5.34
CA PRO A 148 4.79 -13.58 6.54
C PRO A 148 5.83 -14.67 6.25
N THR A 149 5.56 -15.59 5.33
CA THR A 149 6.56 -16.58 4.89
C THR A 149 7.72 -15.92 4.16
N ALA A 150 7.42 -14.97 3.25
CA ALA A 150 8.45 -14.22 2.55
C ALA A 150 9.30 -13.37 3.51
N ALA A 151 8.68 -12.76 4.51
CA ALA A 151 9.38 -11.99 5.55
C ALA A 151 10.30 -12.88 6.39
N ALA A 152 9.84 -14.08 6.80
CA ALA A 152 10.63 -15.04 7.55
C ALA A 152 11.85 -15.53 6.74
N LEU A 153 11.67 -15.82 5.44
CA LEU A 153 12.77 -16.17 4.54
C LEU A 153 13.78 -15.02 4.38
N ALA A 154 13.30 -13.79 4.18
CA ALA A 154 14.14 -12.61 4.05
C ALA A 154 14.94 -12.30 5.33
N TYR A 155 14.40 -12.64 6.49
CA TYR A 155 15.09 -12.52 7.78
C TYR A 155 16.19 -13.57 7.95
N GLY A 156 16.21 -14.62 7.13
CA GLY A 156 17.24 -15.67 7.14
C GLY A 156 16.94 -16.84 8.08
N LEU A 157 15.69 -16.98 8.49
CA LEU A 157 15.27 -18.04 9.42
C LEU A 157 15.35 -19.46 8.80
N ASP A 158 15.42 -19.57 7.48
CA ASP A 158 15.66 -20.83 6.76
C ASP A 158 17.07 -21.42 6.97
N ARG A 159 18.00 -20.58 7.46
CA ARG A 159 19.42 -20.93 7.67
C ARG A 159 19.74 -21.34 9.11
N GLU A 160 18.77 -21.23 10.00
CA GLU A 160 18.94 -21.61 11.39
C GLU A 160 18.69 -23.13 11.57
N ALA A 161 19.55 -23.78 12.36
CA ALA A 161 19.54 -25.24 12.54
C ALA A 161 18.58 -25.73 13.64
N GLU A 162 17.93 -24.82 14.36
CA GLU A 162 17.04 -25.15 15.47
C GLU A 162 15.58 -24.91 15.08
N ASP A 163 14.70 -25.81 15.51
CA ASP A 163 13.27 -25.63 15.37
C ASP A 163 12.81 -24.40 16.13
N GLN A 164 12.08 -23.51 15.43
CA GLN A 164 11.59 -22.26 16.01
C GLN A 164 10.10 -22.08 15.75
N THR A 165 9.43 -21.50 16.73
CA THR A 165 8.08 -20.94 16.55
C THR A 165 8.20 -19.43 16.55
N ILE A 166 7.77 -18.80 15.48
CA ILE A 166 7.80 -17.34 15.31
C ILE A 166 6.39 -16.78 15.14
N LEU A 167 6.22 -15.55 15.58
CA LEU A 167 5.03 -14.76 15.30
C LEU A 167 5.42 -13.61 14.38
N VAL A 168 4.71 -13.50 13.26
CA VAL A 168 4.80 -12.36 12.36
C VAL A 168 3.57 -11.48 12.58
N PHE A 169 3.81 -10.22 12.93
CA PHE A 169 2.79 -9.18 13.09
C PHE A 169 2.98 -8.16 11.98
N ASP A 170 2.13 -8.24 10.98
CA ASP A 170 2.22 -7.42 9.76
C ASP A 170 1.06 -6.43 9.72
N LEU A 171 1.31 -5.18 10.09
CA LEU A 171 0.38 -4.07 9.96
C LEU A 171 0.81 -3.20 8.77
N GLY A 172 0.30 -3.53 7.61
CA GLY A 172 0.58 -2.84 6.37
C GLY A 172 -0.20 -1.54 6.17
N GLY A 173 -0.19 -1.01 4.95
CA GLY A 173 -0.96 0.18 4.59
C GLY A 173 -2.47 -0.06 4.53
N GLY A 174 -2.90 -1.27 4.15
CA GLY A 174 -4.32 -1.59 3.94
C GLY A 174 -4.83 -2.81 4.67
N THR A 175 -3.95 -3.72 5.06
CA THR A 175 -4.27 -5.00 5.71
C THR A 175 -3.47 -5.19 6.98
N PHE A 176 -4.03 -5.94 7.90
CA PHE A 176 -3.38 -6.42 9.11
C PHE A 176 -3.40 -7.93 9.14
N ASP A 177 -2.24 -8.55 9.27
CA ASP A 177 -2.06 -10.00 9.35
C ASP A 177 -1.22 -10.38 10.55
N VAL A 178 -1.65 -11.42 11.26
CA VAL A 178 -0.88 -12.09 12.30
C VAL A 178 -0.75 -13.56 11.94
N SER A 179 0.47 -14.07 11.90
CA SER A 179 0.74 -15.46 11.55
C SER A 179 1.71 -16.08 12.54
N VAL A 180 1.40 -17.28 12.98
CA VAL A 180 2.32 -18.13 13.74
C VAL A 180 2.88 -19.19 12.79
N LEU A 181 4.21 -19.23 12.68
CA LEU A 181 4.92 -20.17 11.82
C LEU A 181 5.82 -21.06 12.69
N GLU A 182 5.86 -22.34 12.37
CA GLU A 182 6.91 -23.25 12.80
C GLU A 182 7.94 -23.40 11.68
N ILE A 183 9.21 -23.34 12.04
CA ILE A 183 10.33 -23.48 11.13
C ILE A 183 11.19 -24.61 11.66
N GLY A 184 11.41 -25.63 10.85
CA GLY A 184 12.25 -26.77 11.17
C GLY A 184 12.72 -27.48 9.89
N ASP A 185 13.96 -27.94 9.86
CA ASP A 185 14.56 -28.65 8.72
C ASP A 185 14.42 -27.91 7.38
N GLY A 186 14.41 -26.55 7.40
CA GLY A 186 14.22 -25.72 6.21
C GLY A 186 12.77 -25.66 5.69
N VAL A 187 11.81 -26.20 6.46
CA VAL A 187 10.37 -26.15 6.14
C VAL A 187 9.69 -25.08 6.97
N PHE A 188 8.85 -24.28 6.30
CA PHE A 188 7.99 -23.27 6.94
C PHE A 188 6.56 -23.79 6.96
N GLU A 189 6.01 -24.01 8.13
CA GLU A 189 4.62 -24.42 8.33
C GLU A 189 3.84 -23.28 9.00
N VAL A 190 2.77 -22.79 8.32
CA VAL A 190 1.86 -21.81 8.94
C VAL A 190 0.91 -22.58 9.85
N LYS A 191 1.05 -22.42 11.17
CA LYS A 191 0.22 -23.08 12.19
C LYS A 191 -1.13 -22.39 12.35
N SER A 192 -1.12 -21.07 12.33
CA SER A 192 -2.33 -20.26 12.40
C SER A 192 -2.12 -18.93 11.71
N THR A 193 -3.20 -18.36 11.22
CA THR A 193 -3.24 -16.99 10.69
C THR A 193 -4.58 -16.36 10.99
N ALA A 194 -4.57 -15.09 11.36
CA ALA A 194 -5.75 -14.27 11.54
C ALA A 194 -5.44 -12.85 11.04
N GLY A 195 -6.45 -12.08 10.70
CA GLY A 195 -6.20 -10.73 10.18
C GLY A 195 -7.47 -9.92 9.99
N ASP A 196 -7.27 -8.70 9.52
CA ASP A 196 -8.32 -7.78 9.10
C ASP A 196 -7.91 -7.16 7.76
N THR A 197 -8.59 -7.53 6.68
CA THR A 197 -8.30 -7.08 5.31
C THR A 197 -8.69 -5.62 5.05
N GLN A 198 -9.29 -4.96 6.05
CA GLN A 198 -9.72 -3.55 6.01
C GLN A 198 -9.15 -2.76 7.19
N LEU A 199 -7.95 -3.15 7.68
CA LEU A 199 -7.23 -2.44 8.73
C LEU A 199 -5.77 -2.23 8.33
N GLY A 200 -5.34 -0.99 8.27
CA GLY A 200 -3.96 -0.64 7.93
C GLY A 200 -3.72 0.87 7.99
N GLY A 201 -2.52 1.29 7.65
CA GLY A 201 -2.07 2.69 7.73
C GLY A 201 -3.02 3.71 7.13
N ASP A 202 -3.79 3.34 6.08
CA ASP A 202 -4.80 4.18 5.45
C ASP A 202 -5.91 4.58 6.45
N ASP A 203 -6.27 3.68 7.38
CA ASP A 203 -7.29 3.97 8.39
C ASP A 203 -6.78 4.98 9.43
N TRP A 204 -5.49 4.90 9.78
CA TRP A 204 -4.84 5.93 10.61
C TRP A 204 -4.79 7.27 9.91
N ASP A 205 -4.51 7.29 8.60
CA ASP A 205 -4.54 8.51 7.80
C ASP A 205 -5.93 9.11 7.79
N GLU A 206 -6.98 8.30 7.61
CA GLU A 206 -8.37 8.77 7.60
C GLU A 206 -8.76 9.44 8.94
N ARG A 207 -8.30 8.90 10.10
CA ARG A 207 -8.54 9.56 11.40
C ARG A 207 -7.92 10.96 11.48
N VAL A 208 -6.72 11.13 10.90
CA VAL A 208 -6.07 12.45 10.86
C VAL A 208 -6.81 13.38 9.90
N ILE A 209 -7.23 12.89 8.75
CA ILE A 209 -8.01 13.64 7.75
C ILE A 209 -9.34 14.12 8.35
N ASP A 210 -10.05 13.22 9.05
CA ASP A 210 -11.30 13.52 9.73
C ASP A 210 -11.11 14.63 10.77
N TRP A 211 -10.09 14.47 11.62
CA TRP A 211 -9.77 15.47 12.64
C TRP A 211 -9.44 16.85 12.02
N LEU A 212 -8.65 16.90 10.95
CA LEU A 212 -8.31 18.14 10.25
C LEU A 212 -9.55 18.79 9.62
N ALA A 213 -10.38 18.00 8.94
CA ALA A 213 -11.57 18.50 8.27
C ALA A 213 -12.62 19.01 9.26
N ASP A 214 -12.83 18.28 10.36
CA ASP A 214 -13.78 18.68 11.42
C ASP A 214 -13.30 19.93 12.16
N SER A 215 -12.01 20.03 12.48
CA SER A 215 -11.42 21.21 13.08
C SER A 215 -11.59 22.43 12.18
N PHE A 216 -11.26 22.30 10.90
CA PHE A 216 -11.39 23.38 9.93
C PHE A 216 -12.85 23.81 9.74
N LYS A 217 -13.76 22.84 9.69
CA LYS A 217 -15.20 23.11 9.60
C LYS A 217 -15.74 23.82 10.84
N GLY A 218 -15.22 23.47 12.01
CA GLY A 218 -15.53 24.16 13.26
C GLY A 218 -15.10 25.62 13.27
N ASP A 219 -13.89 25.91 12.78
CA ASP A 219 -13.30 27.24 12.79
C ASP A 219 -13.82 28.17 11.67
N HIS A 220 -14.08 27.60 10.48
CA HIS A 220 -14.35 28.35 9.25
C HIS A 220 -15.72 28.09 8.63
N GLY A 221 -16.47 27.08 9.10
CA GLY A 221 -17.77 26.71 8.55
C GLY A 221 -17.71 26.03 7.17
N VAL A 222 -16.51 25.65 6.68
CA VAL A 222 -16.30 25.09 5.34
C VAL A 222 -15.93 23.61 5.44
N ASP A 223 -16.58 22.77 4.66
CA ASP A 223 -16.30 21.33 4.58
C ASP A 223 -15.26 21.06 3.49
N LEU A 224 -14.02 20.79 3.89
CA LEU A 224 -12.92 20.51 2.97
C LEU A 224 -13.07 19.15 2.25
N LYS A 225 -13.85 18.21 2.79
CA LYS A 225 -14.09 16.90 2.15
C LYS A 225 -14.99 17.02 0.92
N ALA A 226 -15.75 18.11 0.79
CA ALA A 226 -16.58 18.37 -0.38
C ALA A 226 -15.80 18.82 -1.62
N ASP A 227 -14.55 19.27 -1.45
CA ASP A 227 -13.65 19.65 -2.53
C ASP A 227 -12.60 18.54 -2.77
N PRO A 228 -12.62 17.84 -3.92
CA PRO A 228 -11.67 16.74 -4.21
C PRO A 228 -10.20 17.16 -4.12
N MET A 229 -9.86 18.40 -4.52
CA MET A 229 -8.47 18.87 -4.45
C MET A 229 -8.04 19.16 -3.01
N ALA A 230 -8.92 19.76 -2.21
CA ALA A 230 -8.66 19.98 -0.79
C ALA A 230 -8.55 18.64 -0.05
N LEU A 231 -9.45 17.68 -0.33
CA LEU A 231 -9.41 16.35 0.25
C LEU A 231 -8.11 15.61 -0.09
N GLN A 232 -7.65 15.67 -1.33
CA GLN A 232 -6.39 15.04 -1.72
C GLN A 232 -5.19 15.66 -0.98
N ARG A 233 -5.17 16.98 -0.81
CA ARG A 233 -4.13 17.67 -0.02
C ARG A 233 -4.20 17.27 1.46
N LEU A 234 -5.40 17.07 2.02
CA LEU A 234 -5.57 16.54 3.38
C LEU A 234 -5.04 15.12 3.50
N LYS A 235 -5.26 14.25 2.49
CA LYS A 235 -4.72 12.88 2.46
C LYS A 235 -3.20 12.87 2.52
N GLU A 236 -2.54 13.68 1.69
CA GLU A 236 -1.08 13.77 1.67
C GLU A 236 -0.53 14.31 3.00
N ALA A 237 -1.17 15.34 3.56
CA ALA A 237 -0.78 15.92 4.82
C ALA A 237 -1.03 14.97 6.01
N GLY A 238 -2.13 14.23 5.99
CA GLY A 238 -2.47 13.21 7.00
C GLY A 238 -1.46 12.07 7.03
N GLU A 239 -1.13 11.51 5.86
CA GLU A 239 -0.08 10.48 5.75
C GLU A 239 1.27 10.98 6.25
N GLN A 240 1.66 12.21 5.88
CA GLN A 240 2.92 12.80 6.34
C GLN A 240 2.92 13.03 7.86
N ALA A 241 1.82 13.55 8.41
CA ALA A 241 1.69 13.78 9.85
C ALA A 241 1.72 12.47 10.66
N LYS A 242 1.11 11.40 10.16
CA LYS A 242 1.23 10.05 10.73
C LYS A 242 2.70 9.61 10.76
N LYS A 243 3.42 9.72 9.65
CA LYS A 243 4.85 9.36 9.55
C LYS A 243 5.70 10.18 10.53
N ASP A 244 5.49 11.47 10.59
CA ASP A 244 6.18 12.38 11.48
C ASP A 244 5.95 12.04 12.97
N SER A 245 4.72 11.61 13.33
CA SER A 245 4.36 11.20 14.69
C SER A 245 5.14 9.98 15.19
N SER A 246 5.80 9.22 14.31
CA SER A 246 6.69 8.12 14.71
C SER A 246 7.96 8.63 15.41
N SER A 247 8.45 9.82 15.08
CA SER A 247 9.70 10.37 15.61
C SER A 247 9.52 11.69 16.38
N LYS A 248 8.47 12.48 16.07
CA LYS A 248 8.21 13.80 16.65
C LYS A 248 7.11 13.73 17.72
N GLN A 249 7.17 14.61 18.71
CA GLN A 249 6.10 14.76 19.71
C GLN A 249 4.95 15.62 19.19
N THR A 250 5.26 16.57 18.30
CA THR A 250 4.29 17.43 17.61
C THR A 250 4.70 17.59 16.15
N THR A 251 3.72 17.77 15.29
CA THR A 251 3.90 18.02 13.86
C THR A 251 2.99 19.17 13.44
N GLN A 252 3.58 20.18 12.76
CA GLN A 252 2.82 21.26 12.17
C GLN A 252 2.31 20.84 10.79
N ILE A 253 0.99 20.99 10.59
CA ILE A 253 0.31 20.73 9.33
C ILE A 253 -0.12 22.05 8.75
N ASN A 254 0.58 22.53 7.72
CA ASN A 254 0.33 23.82 7.09
C ASN A 254 -0.02 23.63 5.62
N LEU A 255 -1.26 23.95 5.24
CA LEU A 255 -1.76 23.88 3.88
C LEU A 255 -2.28 25.27 3.45
N PRO A 256 -1.39 26.11 2.90
CA PRO A 256 -1.80 27.44 2.44
C PRO A 256 -2.76 27.33 1.25
N PHE A 257 -3.72 28.25 1.17
CA PHE A 257 -4.72 28.31 0.12
C PHE A 257 -5.45 26.96 -0.08
N ILE A 258 -5.91 26.37 1.05
CA ILE A 258 -6.59 25.07 1.00
C ILE A 258 -7.95 25.17 0.30
N THR A 259 -8.63 26.30 0.50
CA THR A 259 -9.90 26.65 -0.16
C THR A 259 -10.06 28.15 -0.23
N ALA A 260 -11.13 28.62 -0.87
CA ALA A 260 -11.50 30.03 -0.93
C ALA A 260 -13.01 30.21 -0.68
N THR A 261 -13.36 31.33 -0.04
CA THR A 261 -14.73 31.79 0.18
C THR A 261 -14.92 33.18 -0.44
N ASP A 262 -16.13 33.69 -0.41
CA ASP A 262 -16.41 35.07 -0.84
C ASP A 262 -15.58 36.13 -0.06
N SER A 263 -15.13 35.78 1.16
CA SER A 263 -14.27 36.61 1.99
C SER A 263 -12.78 36.51 1.66
N GLY A 264 -12.40 35.63 0.75
CA GLY A 264 -11.02 35.41 0.31
C GLY A 264 -10.49 33.98 0.56
N PRO A 265 -9.19 33.77 0.35
CA PRO A 265 -8.57 32.47 0.54
C PRO A 265 -8.49 32.10 2.03
N LEU A 266 -8.64 30.82 2.32
CA LEU A 266 -8.46 30.22 3.63
C LEU A 266 -7.23 29.31 3.65
N HIS A 267 -6.59 29.26 4.81
CA HIS A 267 -5.38 28.47 5.06
C HIS A 267 -5.66 27.51 6.21
N LEU A 268 -5.16 26.27 6.10
CA LEU A 268 -5.17 25.32 7.21
C LEU A 268 -3.82 25.37 7.91
N ASP A 269 -3.81 25.56 9.21
CA ASP A 269 -2.61 25.58 10.05
C ASP A 269 -2.92 25.01 11.43
N TYR A 270 -2.63 23.71 11.60
CA TYR A 270 -2.88 22.97 12.84
C TYR A 270 -1.64 22.24 13.31
N GLU A 271 -1.51 22.09 14.63
CA GLU A 271 -0.50 21.26 15.26
C GLU A 271 -1.12 19.94 15.73
N LEU A 272 -0.60 18.81 15.23
CA LEU A 272 -0.96 17.49 15.70
C LEU A 272 0.07 17.00 16.72
N SER A 273 -0.34 16.82 17.97
CA SER A 273 0.49 16.14 18.96
C SER A 273 0.39 14.62 18.84
N ARG A 274 1.47 13.91 19.22
CA ARG A 274 1.44 12.43 19.30
C ARG A 274 0.33 11.94 20.24
N ALA A 275 0.09 12.64 21.34
CA ALA A 275 -1.00 12.29 22.25
C ALA A 275 -2.37 12.40 21.58
N LYS A 276 -2.61 13.46 20.78
CA LYS A 276 -3.85 13.59 20.01
C LYS A 276 -3.96 12.53 18.92
N PHE A 277 -2.88 12.23 18.22
CA PHE A 277 -2.84 11.14 17.25
C PHE A 277 -3.22 9.80 17.90
N GLN A 278 -2.64 9.46 19.04
CA GLN A 278 -2.96 8.23 19.79
C GLN A 278 -4.43 8.20 20.25
N GLU A 279 -4.98 9.34 20.70
CA GLU A 279 -6.37 9.48 21.10
C GLU A 279 -7.33 9.15 19.94
N ILE A 280 -7.14 9.79 18.78
CA ILE A 280 -8.04 9.63 17.62
C ILE A 280 -7.90 8.29 16.90
N THR A 281 -6.86 7.51 17.20
CA THR A 281 -6.58 6.20 16.56
C THR A 281 -6.66 5.03 17.53
N ALA A 282 -7.07 5.25 18.78
CA ALA A 282 -7.05 4.22 19.82
C ALA A 282 -7.90 2.99 19.46
N ASP A 283 -9.06 3.20 18.85
CA ASP A 283 -9.96 2.14 18.40
C ASP A 283 -9.35 1.24 17.32
N LEU A 284 -8.47 1.78 16.46
CA LEU A 284 -7.77 1.03 15.42
C LEU A 284 -6.74 0.06 16.04
N VAL A 285 -6.06 0.50 17.11
CA VAL A 285 -5.16 -0.36 17.87
C VAL A 285 -5.94 -1.50 18.53
N ASP A 286 -7.12 -1.20 19.09
CA ASP A 286 -7.98 -2.22 19.69
C ASP A 286 -8.48 -3.24 18.67
N ARG A 287 -8.71 -2.86 17.39
CA ARG A 287 -9.04 -3.78 16.31
C ARG A 287 -7.95 -4.83 16.04
N CYS A 288 -6.68 -4.52 16.29
CA CYS A 288 -5.59 -5.49 16.17
C CYS A 288 -5.65 -6.60 17.22
N ARG A 289 -6.29 -6.36 18.37
CA ARG A 289 -6.28 -7.27 19.53
C ARG A 289 -6.97 -8.60 19.25
N ALA A 290 -8.13 -8.57 18.61
CA ALA A 290 -8.91 -9.79 18.35
C ALA A 290 -8.19 -10.76 17.39
N PRO A 291 -7.71 -10.33 16.21
CA PRO A 291 -6.91 -11.19 15.33
C PRO A 291 -5.62 -11.69 16.00
N PHE A 292 -4.93 -10.84 16.79
CA PHE A 292 -3.73 -11.23 17.52
C PHE A 292 -3.99 -12.36 18.53
N GLN A 293 -5.13 -12.31 19.25
CA GLN A 293 -5.51 -13.36 20.21
C GLN A 293 -6.00 -14.63 19.53
N GLN A 294 -6.51 -14.52 18.31
CA GLN A 294 -7.02 -15.65 17.53
C GLN A 294 -5.89 -16.47 16.91
N ALA A 295 -4.83 -15.81 16.46
CA ALA A 295 -3.65 -16.46 15.92
C ALA A 295 -2.81 -17.13 17.04
#